data_02a1f4d3ede6286afdb6d402fc45e5bd
#
_entry.id   02a1f4d3ede6286afdb6d402fc45e5bd
#
_cell.length_a   1.000
_cell.length_b   1.000
_cell.length_c   1.000
_cell.angle_alpha   90.00
_cell.angle_beta   90.00
_cell.angle_gamma   90.00
#
_symmetry.space_group_name_H-M   'P 1'
#
loop_
_entity.id
_entity.type
_entity.pdbx_description
1 polymer ?
#
loop_
_entity_poly.entity_id
_entity_poly.type
_entity_poly.pdbx_seq_one_letter_code
_entity_poly.pdbx_strand_id
1 'polypeptide(L)'
;MLSDDRIISYNMTDNLLTKGIITMNFLEERIMKDGVVKEGNILKVDSFLNHQMDVKLFKQMGEEFKRRFAGKNINKIITIEASGIGIACIVAECFDVPVVFAKKSQSVNIDGDVYSAEVESFTHKCKNQVLISKKFVG
;
A
#
# COMPACT_ATOMS: atom_id res chain seq x y z
N MET A 1 14.67 -3.08 34.85
CA MET A 1 15.00 -3.69 33.55
C MET A 1 14.35 -2.83 32.49
N LEU A 2 15.11 -1.84 32.03
CA LEU A 2 14.62 -0.76 31.16
C LEU A 2 14.71 -1.24 29.72
N SER A 3 13.59 -1.23 29.00
CA SER A 3 13.52 -1.50 27.58
C SER A 3 14.16 -0.36 26.81
N ASP A 4 15.22 -0.66 26.10
CA ASP A 4 16.01 0.27 25.29
C ASP A 4 15.30 0.48 23.95
N ASP A 5 14.24 1.29 23.97
CA ASP A 5 13.58 1.77 22.73
C ASP A 5 14.47 2.89 22.15
N ARG A 6 15.47 2.50 21.38
CA ARG A 6 16.25 3.48 20.61
C ARG A 6 15.38 4.06 19.52
N ILE A 7 14.76 5.16 19.82
CA ILE A 7 14.24 6.10 18.82
C ILE A 7 15.46 6.64 18.09
N ILE A 8 15.64 6.22 16.83
CA ILE A 8 16.58 6.89 15.94
C ILE A 8 15.91 8.21 15.56
N SER A 9 16.15 9.24 16.36
CA SER A 9 15.84 10.61 16.00
C SER A 9 16.87 11.04 14.94
N TYR A 10 16.49 10.99 13.67
CA TYR A 10 17.24 11.65 12.62
C TYR A 10 17.13 13.14 12.84
N ASN A 11 18.18 13.75 13.35
CA ASN A 11 18.31 15.21 13.41
C ASN A 11 18.40 15.75 11.98
N MET A 12 17.30 16.32 11.49
CA MET A 12 17.18 16.93 10.17
C MET A 12 18.11 18.12 9.94
N THR A 13 18.74 18.65 10.98
CA THR A 13 19.55 19.88 10.91
C THR A 13 20.97 19.66 10.42
N ASP A 14 21.55 18.47 10.54
CA ASP A 14 22.96 18.25 10.22
C ASP A 14 23.23 17.83 8.78
N ASN A 15 22.19 17.50 7.99
CA ASN A 15 22.36 17.07 6.60
C ASN A 15 22.01 18.14 5.53
N LEU A 16 21.58 19.33 5.97
CA LEU A 16 21.16 20.42 5.07
C LEU A 16 22.32 21.23 4.46
N LEU A 17 23.56 21.02 4.89
CA LEU A 17 24.68 21.87 4.49
C LEU A 17 25.64 21.27 3.45
N THR A 18 25.49 19.99 3.06
CA THR A 18 26.50 19.35 2.19
C THR A 18 26.01 18.52 1.01
N LYS A 19 24.71 18.30 0.82
CA LYS A 19 24.19 17.63 -0.39
C LYS A 19 22.85 18.21 -0.77
N GLY A 20 22.70 18.57 -2.05
CA GLY A 20 21.56 19.20 -2.68
C GLY A 20 20.20 18.93 -2.02
N ILE A 21 19.34 19.91 -2.04
CA ILE A 21 17.99 19.84 -1.43
C ILE A 21 17.29 18.55 -1.86
N ILE A 22 17.24 17.57 -0.98
CA ILE A 22 16.44 16.38 -1.20
C ILE A 22 14.99 16.79 -0.92
N THR A 23 14.23 17.04 -1.99
CA THR A 23 12.80 17.31 -1.87
C THR A 23 12.10 15.96 -1.63
N MET A 24 11.67 15.75 -0.41
CA MET A 24 10.83 14.59 -0.06
C MET A 24 9.43 14.78 -0.63
N ASN A 25 8.82 13.70 -1.11
CA ASN A 25 7.42 13.73 -1.48
C ASN A 25 6.52 13.57 -0.24
N PHE A 26 5.25 13.90 -0.38
CA PHE A 26 4.29 13.89 0.73
C PHE A 26 4.19 12.54 1.47
N LEU A 27 4.44 11.43 0.78
CA LEU A 27 4.40 10.09 1.39
C LEU A 27 5.67 9.81 2.19
N GLU A 28 6.83 10.20 1.68
CA GLU A 28 8.10 10.12 2.41
C GLU A 28 8.05 10.97 3.69
N GLU A 29 7.53 12.19 3.61
CA GLU A 29 7.32 13.05 4.79
C GLU A 29 6.40 12.38 5.81
N ARG A 30 5.30 11.75 5.35
CA ARG A 30 4.38 11.03 6.23
C ARG A 30 5.02 9.81 6.89
N ILE A 31 5.80 9.04 6.14
CA ILE A 31 6.54 7.87 6.66
C ILE A 31 7.57 8.32 7.70
N MET A 32 8.32 9.38 7.42
CA MET A 32 9.30 9.90 8.37
C MET A 32 8.67 10.42 9.66
N LYS A 33 7.49 10.99 9.56
CA LYS A 33 6.77 11.56 10.70
C LYS A 33 6.10 10.49 11.59
N ASP A 34 5.40 9.54 10.98
CA ASP A 34 4.46 8.65 11.67
C ASP A 34 4.80 7.16 11.48
N GLY A 35 5.80 6.84 10.67
CA GLY A 35 6.30 5.48 10.48
C GLY A 35 7.20 5.04 11.64
N VAL A 36 7.13 3.77 12.01
CA VAL A 36 7.96 3.18 13.05
C VAL A 36 8.80 2.04 12.48
N VAL A 37 10.11 2.15 12.59
CA VAL A 37 11.03 1.06 12.19
C VAL A 37 11.23 0.14 13.38
N LYS A 38 10.97 -1.16 13.17
CA LYS A 38 11.20 -2.23 14.14
C LYS A 38 12.42 -3.06 13.79
N GLU A 39 12.86 -3.91 14.71
CA GLU A 39 13.90 -4.90 14.46
C GLU A 39 13.62 -5.73 13.21
N GLY A 40 14.67 -6.08 12.45
CA GLY A 40 14.52 -6.80 11.19
C GLY A 40 14.14 -5.93 9.99
N ASN A 41 14.37 -4.62 10.05
CA ASN A 41 14.04 -3.66 8.97
C ASN A 41 12.55 -3.63 8.59
N ILE A 42 11.67 -3.85 9.57
CA ILE A 42 10.23 -3.80 9.37
C ILE A 42 9.74 -2.37 9.55
N LEU A 43 9.24 -1.77 8.47
CA LEU A 43 8.56 -0.47 8.53
C LEU A 43 7.08 -0.66 8.87
N LYS A 44 6.68 -0.16 10.03
CA LYS A 44 5.29 -0.16 10.48
C LYS A 44 4.62 1.16 10.11
N VAL A 45 3.54 1.09 9.35
CA VAL A 45 2.75 2.22 8.83
C VAL A 45 1.25 2.05 9.10
N ASP A 46 0.93 1.30 10.15
CA ASP A 46 -0.43 0.91 10.50
C ASP A 46 -1.30 2.08 10.96
N SER A 47 -0.70 3.14 11.44
CA SER A 47 -1.43 4.34 11.91
C SER A 47 -2.05 5.17 10.79
N PHE A 48 -1.68 4.95 9.51
CA PHE A 48 -2.20 5.76 8.42
C PHE A 48 -2.43 5.01 7.09
N LEU A 49 -1.93 3.77 6.95
CA LEU A 49 -1.97 3.07 5.67
C LEU A 49 -2.76 1.76 5.72
N ASN A 50 -2.45 0.83 6.63
CA ASN A 50 -2.90 -0.55 6.52
C ASN A 50 -3.69 -1.09 7.73
N HIS A 51 -3.94 -0.27 8.75
CA HIS A 51 -4.85 -0.57 9.84
C HIS A 51 -5.81 0.60 10.08
N GLN A 52 -5.30 1.76 10.51
CA GLN A 52 -6.02 3.02 10.35
C GLN A 52 -5.72 3.57 8.97
N MET A 53 -6.76 4.02 8.26
CA MET A 53 -6.65 4.53 6.89
C MET A 53 -6.82 6.05 6.86
N ASP A 54 -5.77 6.78 6.48
CA ASP A 54 -5.86 8.21 6.25
C ASP A 54 -6.37 8.50 4.84
N VAL A 55 -7.67 8.75 4.73
CA VAL A 55 -8.34 8.99 3.44
C VAL A 55 -7.80 10.23 2.73
N LYS A 56 -7.34 11.25 3.45
CA LYS A 56 -6.74 12.44 2.83
C LYS A 56 -5.40 12.09 2.17
N LEU A 57 -4.59 11.30 2.85
CA LEU A 57 -3.34 10.78 2.28
C LEU A 57 -3.63 9.91 1.06
N PHE A 58 -4.64 9.04 1.12
CA PHE A 58 -5.02 8.20 -0.03
C PHE A 58 -5.47 9.01 -1.24
N LYS A 59 -6.16 10.14 -1.04
CA LYS A 59 -6.50 11.05 -2.15
C LYS A 59 -5.25 11.64 -2.81
N GLN A 60 -4.29 12.11 -2.02
CA GLN A 60 -3.01 12.60 -2.56
C GLN A 60 -2.27 11.50 -3.33
N MET A 61 -2.27 10.27 -2.82
CA MET A 61 -1.70 9.12 -3.51
C MET A 61 -2.44 8.82 -4.83
N GLY A 62 -3.77 8.89 -4.84
CA GLY A 62 -4.58 8.69 -6.03
C GLY A 62 -4.28 9.71 -7.13
N GLU A 63 -4.17 10.98 -6.76
CA GLU A 63 -3.80 12.06 -7.68
C GLU A 63 -2.38 11.86 -8.24
N GLU A 64 -1.44 11.44 -7.40
CA GLU A 64 -0.08 11.15 -7.83
C GLU A 64 -0.01 9.94 -8.76
N PHE A 65 -0.78 8.88 -8.50
CA PHE A 65 -0.94 7.77 -9.44
C PHE A 65 -1.49 8.26 -10.78
N LYS A 66 -2.56 9.05 -10.76
CA LYS A 66 -3.14 9.61 -11.98
C LYS A 66 -2.12 10.43 -12.78
N ARG A 67 -1.31 11.23 -12.10
CA ARG A 67 -0.23 12.01 -12.72
C ARG A 67 0.83 11.12 -13.38
N ARG A 68 1.29 10.08 -12.65
CA ARG A 68 2.33 9.14 -13.15
C ARG A 68 1.86 8.30 -14.32
N PHE A 69 0.59 7.95 -14.34
CA PHE A 69 -0.03 7.16 -15.40
C PHE A 69 -0.75 8.01 -16.45
N ALA A 70 -0.48 9.32 -16.50
CA ALA A 70 -1.06 10.21 -17.51
C ALA A 70 -0.76 9.68 -18.93
N GLY A 71 -1.78 9.67 -19.80
CA GLY A 71 -1.70 9.13 -21.15
C GLY A 71 -1.72 7.61 -21.27
N LYS A 72 -1.83 6.87 -20.16
CA LYS A 72 -2.07 5.43 -20.17
C LYS A 72 -3.57 5.16 -20.11
N ASN A 73 -4.02 4.18 -20.89
CA ASN A 73 -5.41 3.73 -20.85
C ASN A 73 -5.60 2.76 -19.67
N ILE A 74 -5.86 3.30 -18.48
CA ILE A 74 -6.18 2.51 -17.29
C ILE A 74 -7.70 2.29 -17.29
N ASN A 75 -8.13 1.06 -17.32
CA ASN A 75 -9.55 0.68 -17.34
C ASN A 75 -9.99 -0.09 -16.09
N LYS A 76 -9.05 -0.39 -15.19
CA LYS A 76 -9.34 -1.17 -13.97
C LYS A 76 -8.19 -1.05 -12.97
N ILE A 77 -8.51 -1.07 -11.70
CA ILE A 77 -7.55 -1.21 -10.61
C ILE A 77 -7.69 -2.60 -10.01
N ILE A 78 -6.57 -3.28 -9.82
CA ILE A 78 -6.53 -4.61 -9.21
C ILE A 78 -5.68 -4.56 -7.95
N THR A 79 -6.18 -5.18 -6.88
CA THR A 79 -5.47 -5.30 -5.60
C THR A 79 -5.68 -6.68 -4.98
N ILE A 80 -5.12 -6.91 -3.80
CA ILE A 80 -5.31 -8.12 -3.00
C ILE A 80 -5.89 -7.72 -1.64
N GLU A 81 -6.85 -8.51 -1.13
CA GLU A 81 -7.39 -8.29 0.21
C GLU A 81 -6.29 -8.41 1.28
N ALA A 82 -6.38 -7.70 2.45
CA ALA A 82 -7.47 -6.78 2.76
C ALA A 82 -7.04 -5.31 2.71
N SER A 83 -5.83 -4.96 3.20
CA SER A 83 -5.37 -3.59 3.43
C SER A 83 -5.26 -2.74 2.14
N GLY A 84 -5.03 -3.39 0.99
CA GLY A 84 -4.95 -2.72 -0.30
C GLY A 84 -6.30 -2.22 -0.85
N ILE A 85 -7.43 -2.71 -0.34
CA ILE A 85 -8.76 -2.38 -0.90
C ILE A 85 -9.08 -0.91 -0.70
N GLY A 86 -8.83 -0.35 0.49
CA GLY A 86 -9.16 1.04 0.79
C GLY A 86 -8.46 2.03 -0.15
N ILE A 87 -7.16 1.88 -0.31
CA ILE A 87 -6.40 2.74 -1.22
C ILE A 87 -6.79 2.51 -2.69
N ALA A 88 -7.05 1.25 -3.09
CA ALA A 88 -7.47 0.92 -4.45
C ALA A 88 -8.78 1.62 -4.83
N CYS A 89 -9.75 1.70 -3.92
CA CYS A 89 -11.02 2.40 -4.15
C CYS A 89 -10.80 3.90 -4.39
N ILE A 90 -9.95 4.55 -3.60
CA ILE A 90 -9.66 5.98 -3.77
C ILE A 90 -8.87 6.25 -5.07
N VAL A 91 -7.91 5.38 -5.39
CA VAL A 91 -7.18 5.47 -6.67
C VAL A 91 -8.12 5.28 -7.85
N ALA A 92 -9.02 4.30 -7.79
CA ALA A 92 -9.98 4.01 -8.85
C ALA A 92 -10.96 5.18 -9.07
N GLU A 93 -11.40 5.87 -8.01
CA GLU A 93 -12.18 7.11 -8.10
C GLU A 93 -11.45 8.16 -8.93
N CYS A 94 -10.14 8.35 -8.73
CA CYS A 94 -9.35 9.30 -9.53
C CYS A 94 -9.29 8.94 -11.02
N PHE A 95 -9.35 7.66 -11.37
CA PHE A 95 -9.30 7.18 -12.75
C PHE A 95 -10.68 6.96 -13.37
N ASP A 96 -11.75 7.03 -12.58
CA ASP A 96 -13.12 6.68 -12.96
C ASP A 96 -13.24 5.25 -13.51
N VAL A 97 -12.69 4.28 -12.77
CA VAL A 97 -12.64 2.88 -13.18
C VAL A 97 -13.03 1.94 -12.02
N PRO A 98 -13.48 0.72 -12.31
CA PRO A 98 -13.80 -0.26 -11.27
C PRO A 98 -12.55 -0.81 -10.56
N VAL A 99 -12.78 -1.29 -9.33
CA VAL A 99 -11.79 -2.06 -8.57
C VAL A 99 -12.16 -3.53 -8.55
N VAL A 100 -11.19 -4.38 -8.74
CA VAL A 100 -11.31 -5.82 -8.49
C VAL A 100 -10.26 -6.23 -7.47
N PHE A 101 -10.64 -6.99 -6.47
CA PHE A 101 -9.66 -7.50 -5.51
C PHE A 101 -9.62 -9.02 -5.49
N ALA A 102 -8.41 -9.55 -5.47
CA ALA A 102 -8.16 -10.96 -5.30
C ALA A 102 -8.34 -11.36 -3.83
N LYS A 103 -8.92 -12.53 -3.60
CA LYS A 103 -9.16 -13.09 -2.26
C LYS A 103 -8.08 -14.07 -1.87
N LYS A 104 -7.72 -14.10 -0.59
CA LYS A 104 -6.72 -15.02 -0.02
C LYS A 104 -7.29 -16.39 0.35
N SER A 105 -8.59 -16.57 0.20
CA SER A 105 -9.25 -17.84 0.49
C SER A 105 -10.37 -18.09 -0.52
N GLN A 106 -10.64 -19.36 -0.75
CA GLN A 106 -11.78 -19.75 -1.56
C GLN A 106 -13.07 -19.35 -0.81
N SER A 107 -13.91 -18.58 -1.46
CA SER A 107 -15.20 -18.15 -0.96
C SER A 107 -16.29 -18.72 -1.83
N VAL A 108 -17.38 -19.18 -1.23
CA VAL A 108 -18.60 -19.62 -1.93
C VAL A 108 -19.17 -18.58 -2.90
N ASN A 109 -18.76 -17.33 -2.75
CA ASN A 109 -19.21 -16.20 -3.58
C ASN A 109 -18.34 -15.97 -4.84
N ILE A 110 -17.39 -16.84 -5.13
CA ILE A 110 -16.63 -16.79 -6.38
C ILE A 110 -17.15 -17.94 -7.26
N ASP A 111 -18.14 -17.62 -8.08
CA ASP A 111 -18.67 -18.56 -9.07
C ASP A 111 -17.88 -18.44 -10.38
N GLY A 112 -17.71 -19.59 -11.05
CA GLY A 112 -17.10 -19.66 -12.37
C GLY A 112 -15.57 -19.77 -12.36
N ASP A 113 -14.98 -19.49 -13.51
CA ASP A 113 -13.55 -19.62 -13.75
C ASP A 113 -12.75 -18.55 -12.98
N VAL A 114 -11.68 -19.01 -12.32
CA VAL A 114 -10.76 -18.16 -11.57
C VAL A 114 -9.33 -18.25 -12.11
N TYR A 115 -8.59 -17.17 -11.98
CA TYR A 115 -7.13 -17.21 -11.91
C TYR A 115 -6.73 -17.49 -10.46
N SER A 116 -5.76 -18.37 -10.27
CA SER A 116 -5.21 -18.66 -8.94
C SER A 116 -3.69 -18.61 -8.96
N ALA A 117 -3.11 -18.12 -7.88
CA ALA A 117 -1.68 -18.13 -7.64
C ALA A 117 -1.39 -18.48 -6.18
N GLU A 118 -0.34 -19.26 -5.95
CA GLU A 118 0.18 -19.48 -4.60
C GLU A 118 1.12 -18.35 -4.24
N VAL A 119 0.87 -17.69 -3.11
CA VAL A 119 1.67 -16.56 -2.61
C VAL A 119 2.10 -16.86 -1.18
N GLU A 120 3.39 -16.77 -0.92
CA GLU A 120 3.93 -16.88 0.43
C GLU A 120 3.64 -15.59 1.21
N SER A 121 3.04 -15.73 2.39
CA SER A 121 2.79 -14.60 3.28
C SER A 121 4.06 -14.21 4.02
N PHE A 122 4.54 -12.99 3.79
CA PHE A 122 5.69 -12.43 4.52
C PHE A 122 5.49 -12.39 6.04
N THR A 123 4.25 -12.14 6.48
CA THR A 123 3.93 -11.96 7.91
C THR A 123 3.62 -13.27 8.62
N HIS A 124 3.09 -14.26 7.94
CA HIS A 124 2.62 -15.49 8.56
C HIS A 124 3.41 -16.74 8.16
N LYS A 125 4.39 -16.62 7.26
CA LYS A 125 5.21 -17.74 6.74
C LYS A 125 4.35 -18.93 6.26
N CYS A 126 3.13 -18.65 5.81
CA CYS A 126 2.21 -19.64 5.26
C CYS A 126 1.96 -19.34 3.78
N LYS A 127 1.70 -20.37 3.02
CA LYS A 127 1.29 -20.26 1.64
C LYS A 127 -0.21 -20.00 1.58
N ASN A 128 -0.60 -18.91 0.93
CA ASN A 128 -2.00 -18.58 0.67
C ASN A 128 -2.29 -18.75 -0.82
N GLN A 129 -3.44 -19.30 -1.12
CA GLN A 129 -3.94 -19.30 -2.48
C GLN A 129 -4.70 -18.00 -2.72
N VAL A 130 -4.21 -17.19 -3.65
CA VAL A 130 -4.87 -15.96 -4.07
C VAL A 130 -5.72 -16.25 -5.29
N LEU A 131 -6.99 -15.87 -5.24
CA LEU A 131 -8.01 -16.17 -6.24
C LEU A 131 -8.65 -14.88 -6.77
N ILE A 132 -8.85 -14.80 -8.07
CA ILE A 132 -9.58 -13.71 -8.71
C ILE A 132 -10.47 -14.27 -9.84
N SER A 133 -11.73 -13.82 -9.92
CA SER A 133 -12.64 -14.27 -10.96
C SER A 133 -12.23 -13.73 -12.33
N LYS A 134 -12.13 -14.62 -13.32
CA LYS A 134 -11.84 -14.25 -14.71
C LYS A 134 -12.88 -13.29 -15.29
N LYS A 135 -14.13 -13.40 -14.86
CA LYS A 135 -15.25 -12.56 -15.29
C LYS A 135 -14.98 -11.07 -15.11
N PHE A 136 -14.18 -10.68 -14.10
CA PHE A 136 -13.94 -9.28 -13.76
C PHE A 136 -12.57 -8.77 -14.21
N VAL A 137 -11.69 -9.63 -14.72
CA VAL A 137 -10.31 -9.29 -15.09
C VAL A 137 -10.12 -9.20 -16.60
N GLY A 138 -10.98 -9.85 -17.38
CA GLY A 138 -10.95 -9.85 -18.85
C GLY A 138 -11.27 -8.52 -19.50
#